data_7a1968edac5e245fac0b0907f324468a
#
_entry.id   7a1968edac5e245fac0b0907f324468a
#
_cell.length_a   1.000
_cell.length_b   1.000
_cell.length_c   1.000
_cell.angle_alpha   90.00
_cell.angle_beta   90.00
_cell.angle_gamma   90.00
#
_symmetry.space_group_name_H-M   'P 1'
#
loop_
_entity.id
_entity.type
_entity.pdbx_description
1 polymer ?
#
loop_
_entity_poly.entity_id
_entity_poly.type
_entity_poly.pdbx_seq_one_letter_code
_entity_poly.pdbx_strand_id
1 'polypeptide(L)'
;MKFKTTTKIIKDHVLTVSRAVDIKPSTPALQGLYIKTNKNNCELTGSDLDLVIKARFEVESIVDGECLVNSRIFSEVVRKLPSGEVVFSDIGNEIKVETKKTEYRLRKLDHLTYPKTLLEQQHDTAKSKQLKTTNLFDALKKVGVAASPEGGKPILTGVFFDNENNQTNLVSTDSYRLATNVVFDIPISDAGIVSYRSLS
;
A
#
# COMPACT_ATOMS: atom_id res chain seq x y z
N MET A 1 7.48 1.32 -21.60
CA MET A 1 8.16 1.16 -20.31
C MET A 1 9.11 -0.03 -20.36
N LYS A 2 10.37 0.13 -19.92
CA LYS A 2 11.31 -0.99 -19.72
C LYS A 2 12.27 -0.66 -18.58
N PHE A 3 12.37 -1.52 -17.57
CA PHE A 3 13.27 -1.32 -16.45
C PHE A 3 13.74 -2.66 -15.88
N LYS A 4 14.82 -2.59 -15.10
CA LYS A 4 15.50 -3.71 -14.51
C LYS A 4 15.68 -3.47 -13.01
N THR A 5 15.50 -4.50 -12.20
CA THR A 5 15.68 -4.46 -10.74
C THR A 5 16.03 -5.85 -10.22
N THR A 6 16.11 -6.00 -8.90
CA THR A 6 16.28 -7.31 -8.28
C THR A 6 14.93 -7.89 -7.82
N THR A 7 14.80 -9.21 -7.86
CA THR A 7 13.59 -9.90 -7.40
C THR A 7 13.27 -9.62 -5.93
N LYS A 8 14.27 -9.38 -5.10
CA LYS A 8 14.08 -9.01 -3.69
C LYS A 8 13.37 -7.68 -3.57
N ILE A 9 13.90 -6.63 -4.23
CA ILE A 9 13.35 -5.27 -4.17
C ILE A 9 11.90 -5.25 -4.66
N ILE A 10 11.64 -5.78 -5.87
CA ILE A 10 10.30 -5.73 -6.44
C ILE A 10 9.30 -6.55 -5.61
N LYS A 11 9.71 -7.68 -5.03
CA LYS A 11 8.86 -8.53 -4.20
C LYS A 11 8.41 -7.80 -2.93
N ASP A 12 9.33 -7.17 -2.22
CA ASP A 12 9.01 -6.47 -0.97
C ASP A 12 8.03 -5.32 -1.22
N HIS A 13 8.24 -4.53 -2.27
CA HIS A 13 7.37 -3.41 -2.60
C HIS A 13 6.02 -3.84 -3.15
N VAL A 14 5.97 -4.82 -4.05
CA VAL A 14 4.70 -5.34 -4.59
C VAL A 14 3.83 -5.93 -3.48
N LEU A 15 4.41 -6.71 -2.56
CA LEU A 15 3.65 -7.31 -1.47
C LEU A 15 3.11 -6.26 -0.48
N THR A 16 3.86 -5.19 -0.26
CA THR A 16 3.42 -4.08 0.58
C THR A 16 2.26 -3.32 -0.07
N VAL A 17 2.44 -2.90 -1.33
CA VAL A 17 1.44 -2.08 -2.05
C VAL A 17 0.15 -2.87 -2.34
N SER A 18 0.27 -4.18 -2.60
CA SER A 18 -0.90 -5.04 -2.85
C SER A 18 -1.88 -5.12 -1.67
N ARG A 19 -1.47 -4.76 -0.45
CA ARG A 19 -2.35 -4.74 0.73
C ARG A 19 -3.44 -3.67 0.63
N ALA A 20 -3.19 -2.59 -0.12
CA ALA A 20 -4.17 -1.53 -0.36
C ALA A 20 -5.16 -1.86 -1.48
N VAL A 21 -4.97 -2.96 -2.21
CA VAL A 21 -5.84 -3.31 -3.34
C VAL A 21 -6.96 -4.22 -2.88
N ASP A 22 -8.20 -3.86 -3.18
CA ASP A 22 -9.36 -4.72 -2.90
C ASP A 22 -9.44 -5.87 -3.91
N ILE A 23 -9.96 -7.01 -3.42
CA ILE A 23 -10.17 -8.21 -4.24
C ILE A 23 -11.38 -8.03 -5.17
N LYS A 24 -12.39 -7.26 -4.75
CA LYS A 24 -13.65 -7.02 -5.48
C LYS A 24 -14.03 -5.54 -5.45
N PRO A 25 -13.24 -4.65 -6.04
CA PRO A 25 -13.53 -3.23 -6.04
C PRO A 25 -14.72 -2.93 -6.96
N SER A 26 -15.40 -1.82 -6.67
CA SER A 26 -16.49 -1.29 -7.51
C SER A 26 -16.00 -0.88 -8.91
N THR A 27 -14.74 -0.44 -9.02
CA THR A 27 -14.11 -0.03 -10.27
C THR A 27 -13.04 -1.04 -10.68
N PRO A 28 -13.12 -1.68 -11.86
CA PRO A 28 -12.16 -2.69 -12.29
C PRO A 28 -10.69 -2.25 -12.27
N ALA A 29 -10.41 -0.97 -12.52
CA ALA A 29 -9.05 -0.42 -12.47
C ALA A 29 -8.42 -0.54 -11.08
N LEU A 30 -9.21 -0.47 -10.01
CA LEU A 30 -8.72 -0.59 -8.63
C LEU A 30 -8.31 -2.02 -8.23
N GLN A 31 -8.53 -3.03 -9.10
CA GLN A 31 -7.89 -4.34 -8.95
C GLN A 31 -6.41 -4.31 -9.33
N GLY A 32 -5.96 -3.20 -9.91
CA GLY A 32 -4.62 -3.07 -10.45
C GLY A 32 -3.61 -2.46 -9.48
N LEU A 33 -2.36 -2.84 -9.69
CA LEU A 33 -1.19 -2.08 -9.26
C LEU A 33 -0.76 -1.15 -10.38
N TYR A 34 -0.71 0.14 -10.10
CA TYR A 34 -0.19 1.13 -11.02
C TYR A 34 1.33 1.19 -10.90
N ILE A 35 2.03 1.05 -12.00
CA ILE A 35 3.49 1.04 -12.09
C ILE A 35 3.90 2.23 -12.95
N LYS A 36 4.76 3.09 -12.41
CA LYS A 36 5.30 4.23 -13.14
C LYS A 36 6.81 4.27 -12.97
N THR A 37 7.53 4.42 -14.08
CA THR A 37 8.98 4.67 -14.07
C THR A 37 9.29 6.06 -14.56
N ASN A 38 10.18 6.74 -13.87
CA ASN A 38 10.68 8.05 -14.24
C ASN A 38 12.16 8.13 -13.87
N LYS A 39 13.02 8.27 -14.87
CA LYS A 39 14.47 8.17 -14.72
C LYS A 39 14.83 6.85 -14.07
N ASN A 40 15.58 6.84 -12.97
CA ASN A 40 15.97 5.63 -12.25
C ASN A 40 15.06 5.29 -11.06
N ASN A 41 13.83 5.77 -11.05
CA ASN A 41 12.86 5.51 -10.00
C ASN A 41 11.65 4.76 -10.54
N CYS A 42 11.21 3.76 -9.80
CA CYS A 42 9.93 3.09 -9.98
C CYS A 42 9.00 3.44 -8.83
N GLU A 43 7.78 3.85 -9.14
CA GLU A 43 6.70 4.05 -8.18
C GLU A 43 5.61 3.02 -8.43
N LEU A 44 5.22 2.30 -7.37
CA LEU A 44 4.06 1.43 -7.34
C LEU A 44 2.96 2.10 -6.53
N THR A 45 1.73 2.09 -7.04
CA THR A 45 0.56 2.61 -6.32
C THR A 45 -0.54 1.56 -6.32
N GLY A 46 -1.10 1.28 -5.16
CA GLY A 46 -2.30 0.47 -4.95
C GLY A 46 -3.29 1.22 -4.08
N SER A 47 -4.59 1.03 -4.33
CA SER A 47 -5.65 1.67 -3.57
C SER A 47 -6.97 0.92 -3.66
N ASP A 48 -7.78 1.04 -2.61
CA ASP A 48 -9.19 0.68 -2.57
C ASP A 48 -10.11 1.91 -2.40
N LEU A 49 -9.58 3.12 -2.57
CA LEU A 49 -10.12 4.46 -2.34
C LEU A 49 -10.01 4.95 -0.89
N ASP A 50 -10.15 4.08 0.10
CA ASP A 50 -10.01 4.44 1.52
C ASP A 50 -8.54 4.43 1.95
N LEU A 51 -7.75 3.50 1.40
CA LEU A 51 -6.33 3.36 1.64
C LEU A 51 -5.55 3.48 0.35
N VAL A 52 -4.50 4.29 0.34
CA VAL A 52 -3.53 4.39 -0.74
C VAL A 52 -2.14 4.04 -0.21
N ILE A 53 -1.51 3.05 -0.81
CA ILE A 53 -0.10 2.74 -0.53
C ILE A 53 0.72 3.04 -1.77
N LYS A 54 1.73 3.89 -1.61
CA LYS A 54 2.74 4.19 -2.63
C LYS A 54 4.11 3.71 -2.14
N ALA A 55 4.83 3.01 -3.00
CA ALA A 55 6.21 2.62 -2.75
C ALA A 55 7.09 3.13 -3.87
N ARG A 56 8.20 3.77 -3.52
CA ARG A 56 9.22 4.25 -4.44
C ARG A 56 10.53 3.54 -4.17
N PHE A 57 11.19 3.12 -5.23
CA PHE A 57 12.49 2.46 -5.15
C PHE A 57 13.29 2.68 -6.41
N GLU A 58 14.60 2.56 -6.29
CA GLU A 58 15.53 2.72 -7.39
C GLU A 58 15.50 1.51 -8.34
N VAL A 59 15.56 1.80 -9.64
CA VAL A 59 15.62 0.82 -10.71
C VAL A 59 16.58 1.30 -11.79
N GLU A 60 17.08 0.41 -12.62
CA GLU A 60 17.74 0.78 -13.88
C GLU A 60 16.64 0.97 -14.95
N SER A 61 16.23 2.22 -15.20
CA SER A 61 15.24 2.52 -16.22
C SER A 61 15.88 2.61 -17.58
N ILE A 62 15.39 1.81 -18.53
CA ILE A 62 15.84 1.81 -19.93
C ILE A 62 14.88 2.65 -20.77
N VAL A 63 13.58 2.54 -20.50
CA VAL A 63 12.51 3.32 -21.14
C VAL A 63 11.47 3.64 -20.07
N ASP A 64 11.28 4.93 -19.79
CA ASP A 64 10.26 5.38 -18.87
C ASP A 64 8.84 5.16 -19.41
N GLY A 65 7.88 5.07 -18.51
CA GLY A 65 6.47 4.88 -18.85
C GLY A 65 5.65 4.41 -17.68
N GLU A 66 4.42 4.03 -17.98
CA GLU A 66 3.44 3.63 -16.98
C GLU A 66 2.58 2.49 -17.48
N CYS A 67 2.10 1.66 -16.56
CA CYS A 67 1.16 0.60 -16.86
C CYS A 67 0.35 0.23 -15.62
N LEU A 68 -0.78 -0.44 -15.85
CA LEU A 68 -1.64 -1.01 -14.82
C LEU A 68 -1.71 -2.51 -15.01
N VAL A 69 -1.42 -3.27 -13.95
CA VAL A 69 -1.45 -4.75 -13.98
C VAL A 69 -2.34 -5.28 -12.86
N ASN A 70 -3.01 -6.41 -13.08
CA ASN A 70 -3.81 -7.02 -12.02
C ASN A 70 -2.94 -7.36 -10.81
N SER A 71 -3.25 -6.79 -9.65
CA SER A 71 -2.47 -6.88 -8.42
C SER A 71 -2.27 -8.31 -7.95
N ARG A 72 -3.32 -9.13 -7.98
CA ARG A 72 -3.29 -10.51 -7.52
C ARG A 72 -2.34 -11.34 -8.39
N ILE A 73 -2.54 -11.30 -9.70
CA ILE A 73 -1.74 -12.08 -10.66
C ILE A 73 -0.29 -11.63 -10.62
N PHE A 74 -0.04 -10.31 -10.59
CA PHE A 74 1.31 -9.76 -10.53
C PHE A 74 2.03 -10.16 -9.24
N SER A 75 1.35 -10.10 -8.10
CA SER A 75 1.90 -10.55 -6.81
C SER A 75 2.24 -12.04 -6.81
N GLU A 76 1.40 -12.89 -7.41
CA GLU A 76 1.67 -14.33 -7.52
C GLU A 76 2.90 -14.62 -8.38
N VAL A 77 3.04 -13.91 -9.51
CA VAL A 77 4.22 -14.03 -10.38
C VAL A 77 5.48 -13.60 -9.64
N VAL A 78 5.47 -12.41 -9.03
CA VAL A 78 6.62 -11.85 -8.34
C VAL A 78 7.07 -12.73 -7.16
N ARG A 79 6.14 -13.36 -6.45
CA ARG A 79 6.47 -14.33 -5.37
C ARG A 79 7.23 -15.55 -5.87
N LYS A 80 6.96 -15.99 -7.12
CA LYS A 80 7.55 -17.19 -7.72
C LYS A 80 8.83 -16.93 -8.51
N LEU A 81 9.21 -15.66 -8.68
CA LEU A 81 10.45 -15.34 -9.38
C LEU A 81 11.68 -15.91 -8.62
N PRO A 82 12.62 -16.50 -9.34
CA PRO A 82 13.91 -16.93 -8.76
C PRO A 82 14.69 -15.70 -8.29
N SER A 83 15.55 -15.89 -7.29
CA SER A 83 16.44 -14.82 -6.80
C SER A 83 17.38 -14.35 -7.91
N GLY A 84 17.57 -13.04 -8.02
CA GLY A 84 18.47 -12.42 -8.97
C GLY A 84 17.85 -11.20 -9.64
N GLU A 85 18.28 -10.96 -10.86
CA GLU A 85 17.84 -9.85 -11.68
C GLU A 85 16.55 -10.19 -12.42
N VAL A 86 15.69 -9.18 -12.57
CA VAL A 86 14.43 -9.27 -13.32
C VAL A 86 14.27 -8.04 -14.19
N VAL A 87 13.83 -8.24 -15.42
CA VAL A 87 13.54 -7.20 -16.41
C VAL A 87 12.04 -7.16 -16.65
N PHE A 88 11.48 -5.98 -16.60
CA PHE A 88 10.09 -5.67 -16.95
C PHE A 88 10.05 -4.92 -18.26
N SER A 89 9.26 -5.37 -19.22
CA SER A 89 9.14 -4.74 -20.55
C SER A 89 7.69 -4.64 -20.97
N ASP A 90 7.27 -3.44 -21.34
CA ASP A 90 5.96 -3.21 -21.96
C ASP A 90 6.02 -3.66 -23.42
N ILE A 91 5.15 -4.60 -23.78
CA ILE A 91 5.04 -5.18 -25.12
C ILE A 91 3.61 -5.05 -25.67
N GLY A 92 3.15 -3.81 -25.80
CA GLY A 92 1.81 -3.51 -26.29
C GLY A 92 0.72 -3.71 -25.23
N ASN A 93 -0.09 -4.75 -25.33
CA ASN A 93 -1.16 -5.03 -24.36
C ASN A 93 -0.71 -5.86 -23.16
N GLU A 94 0.56 -6.21 -23.09
CA GLU A 94 1.12 -7.06 -22.05
C GLU A 94 2.35 -6.41 -21.41
N ILE A 95 2.63 -6.80 -20.19
CA ILE A 95 3.93 -6.61 -19.57
C ILE A 95 4.67 -7.96 -19.52
N LYS A 96 5.86 -7.98 -20.08
CA LYS A 96 6.77 -9.13 -19.98
C LYS A 96 7.63 -8.99 -18.74
N VAL A 97 7.71 -10.06 -17.95
CA VAL A 97 8.56 -10.21 -16.77
C VAL A 97 9.56 -11.31 -17.04
N GLU A 98 10.82 -10.97 -17.11
CA GLU A 98 11.87 -11.87 -17.58
C GLU A 98 13.03 -11.97 -16.60
N THR A 99 13.46 -13.18 -16.33
CA THR A 99 14.70 -13.53 -15.61
C THR A 99 15.56 -14.39 -16.51
N LYS A 100 16.76 -14.76 -16.06
CA LYS A 100 17.64 -15.68 -16.82
C LYS A 100 17.00 -17.04 -17.14
N LYS A 101 15.98 -17.46 -16.38
CA LYS A 101 15.41 -18.83 -16.47
C LYS A 101 13.90 -18.85 -16.72
N THR A 102 13.20 -17.74 -16.54
CA THR A 102 11.72 -17.71 -16.61
C THR A 102 11.25 -16.46 -17.33
N GLU A 103 10.17 -16.60 -18.08
CA GLU A 103 9.44 -15.52 -18.71
C GLU A 103 7.96 -15.65 -18.36
N TYR A 104 7.34 -14.53 -17.99
CA TYR A 104 5.91 -14.41 -17.80
C TYR A 104 5.38 -13.25 -18.64
N ARG A 105 4.18 -13.39 -19.15
CA ARG A 105 3.44 -12.34 -19.86
C ARG A 105 2.14 -12.09 -19.13
N LEU A 106 1.90 -10.86 -18.76
CA LEU A 106 0.72 -10.44 -18.01
C LEU A 106 -0.04 -9.41 -18.83
N ARG A 107 -1.32 -9.64 -19.04
CA ARG A 107 -2.18 -8.66 -19.70
C ARG A 107 -2.30 -7.40 -18.85
N LYS A 108 -2.14 -6.24 -19.46
CA LYS A 108 -2.35 -4.94 -18.83
C LYS A 108 -3.83 -4.65 -18.67
N LEU A 109 -4.16 -3.90 -17.63
CA LEU A 109 -5.44 -3.21 -17.49
C LEU A 109 -5.31 -1.83 -18.14
N ASP A 110 -6.45 -1.20 -18.42
CA ASP A 110 -6.43 0.17 -18.93
C ASP A 110 -6.04 1.14 -17.81
N HIS A 111 -4.83 1.67 -17.88
CA HIS A 111 -4.28 2.59 -16.90
C HIS A 111 -4.94 3.97 -16.93
N LEU A 112 -5.61 4.35 -18.04
CA LEU A 112 -6.31 5.63 -18.17
C LEU A 112 -7.56 5.68 -17.28
N THR A 113 -8.10 4.53 -16.92
CA THR A 113 -9.25 4.41 -16.03
C THR A 113 -8.87 4.44 -14.54
N TYR A 114 -7.58 4.42 -14.20
CA TYR A 114 -7.13 4.52 -12.81
C TYR A 114 -7.31 5.96 -12.29
N PRO A 115 -7.88 6.18 -11.09
CA PRO A 115 -8.16 7.52 -10.58
C PRO A 115 -6.91 8.38 -10.44
N LYS A 116 -6.78 9.43 -11.26
CA LYS A 116 -5.61 10.32 -11.27
C LYS A 116 -5.38 11.01 -9.93
N THR A 117 -6.45 11.35 -9.22
CA THR A 117 -6.37 11.95 -7.88
C THR A 117 -5.55 11.13 -6.90
N LEU A 118 -5.59 9.79 -7.01
CA LEU A 118 -4.78 8.90 -6.18
C LEU A 118 -3.29 8.96 -6.53
N LEU A 119 -2.97 9.24 -7.81
CA LEU A 119 -1.59 9.34 -8.29
C LEU A 119 -0.97 10.69 -7.90
N GLU A 120 -1.76 11.75 -7.88
CA GLU A 120 -1.33 13.13 -7.64
C GLU A 120 -1.24 13.50 -6.16
N GLN A 121 -1.82 12.71 -5.26
CA GLN A 121 -1.72 12.93 -3.82
C GLN A 121 -0.26 12.95 -3.39
N GLN A 122 0.25 14.14 -3.08
CA GLN A 122 1.55 14.32 -2.45
C GLN A 122 1.33 14.53 -0.95
N HIS A 123 2.02 13.75 -0.13
CA HIS A 123 2.05 14.01 1.30
C HIS A 123 3.06 15.13 1.56
N ASP A 124 2.65 16.13 2.31
CA ASP A 124 3.55 17.17 2.80
C ASP A 124 4.49 16.58 3.86
N THR A 125 5.64 16.08 3.39
CA THR A 125 6.66 15.48 4.27
C THR A 125 7.24 16.50 5.25
N ALA A 126 7.09 17.80 5.00
CA ALA A 126 7.57 18.85 5.91
C ALA A 126 6.81 18.85 7.26
N LYS A 127 5.58 18.33 7.27
CA LYS A 127 4.76 18.16 8.49
C LYS A 127 4.87 16.78 9.11
N SER A 128 5.58 15.85 8.49
CA SER A 128 5.75 14.50 9.03
C SER A 128 6.72 14.50 10.21
N LYS A 129 6.40 13.73 11.25
CA LYS A 129 7.28 13.49 12.39
C LYS A 129 7.68 12.03 12.42
N GLN A 130 8.95 11.77 12.73
CA GLN A 130 9.44 10.40 12.88
C GLN A 130 9.06 9.89 14.27
N LEU A 131 8.41 8.72 14.32
CA LEU A 131 7.98 8.09 15.55
C LEU A 131 8.80 6.82 15.83
N LYS A 132 9.02 6.55 17.13
CA LYS A 132 9.48 5.22 17.57
C LYS A 132 8.26 4.28 17.57
N THR A 133 8.14 3.46 16.53
CA THR A 133 6.93 2.69 16.21
C THR A 133 6.66 1.49 17.12
N THR A 134 7.65 0.98 17.85
CA THR A 134 7.50 -0.26 18.63
C THR A 134 6.33 -0.20 19.61
N ASN A 135 6.29 0.84 20.45
CA ASN A 135 5.22 1.00 21.44
C ASN A 135 3.85 1.26 20.79
N LEU A 136 3.81 2.03 19.71
CA LEU A 136 2.58 2.30 18.99
C LEU A 136 2.03 1.04 18.34
N PHE A 137 2.88 0.25 17.68
CA PHE A 137 2.48 -0.97 17.01
C PHE A 137 1.93 -2.03 17.98
N ASP A 138 2.56 -2.18 19.14
CA ASP A 138 2.09 -3.10 20.18
C ASP A 138 0.77 -2.62 20.80
N ALA A 139 0.61 -1.32 21.00
CA ALA A 139 -0.64 -0.72 21.47
C ALA A 139 -1.77 -0.90 20.46
N LEU A 140 -1.51 -0.65 19.17
CA LEU A 140 -2.48 -0.86 18.09
C LEU A 140 -2.95 -2.31 18.00
N LYS A 141 -2.05 -3.28 18.13
CA LYS A 141 -2.42 -4.70 18.18
C LYS A 141 -3.36 -5.01 19.35
N LYS A 142 -3.12 -4.41 20.52
CA LYS A 142 -3.95 -4.63 21.72
C LYS A 142 -5.34 -4.04 21.57
N VAL A 143 -5.46 -2.82 21.04
CA VAL A 143 -6.76 -2.18 20.88
C VAL A 143 -7.50 -2.67 19.64
N GLY A 144 -6.81 -2.97 18.57
CA GLY A 144 -7.40 -3.35 17.30
C GLY A 144 -8.28 -4.60 17.34
N VAL A 145 -8.13 -5.45 18.37
CA VAL A 145 -8.99 -6.62 18.56
C VAL A 145 -10.45 -6.27 18.86
N ALA A 146 -10.71 -5.03 19.28
CA ALA A 146 -12.07 -4.53 19.53
C ALA A 146 -12.65 -3.73 18.37
N ALA A 147 -11.88 -3.45 17.30
CA ALA A 147 -12.40 -2.84 16.11
C ALA A 147 -13.32 -3.81 15.35
N SER A 148 -14.42 -3.30 14.81
CA SER A 148 -15.34 -4.13 14.03
C SER A 148 -14.70 -4.55 12.69
N PRO A 149 -14.73 -5.83 12.32
CA PRO A 149 -14.28 -6.27 11.00
C PRO A 149 -15.30 -5.94 9.90
N GLU A 150 -16.54 -5.60 10.26
CA GLU A 150 -17.63 -5.35 9.34
C GLU A 150 -17.83 -3.85 9.07
N GLY A 151 -17.97 -3.48 7.80
CA GLY A 151 -18.13 -2.10 7.34
C GLY A 151 -19.52 -1.48 7.58
N GLY A 152 -20.44 -2.14 8.32
CA GLY A 152 -21.80 -1.64 8.54
C GLY A 152 -21.86 -0.29 9.27
N LYS A 153 -20.89 -0.03 10.14
CA LYS A 153 -20.68 1.28 10.78
C LYS A 153 -19.19 1.64 10.67
N PRO A 154 -18.80 2.45 9.68
CA PRO A 154 -17.38 2.77 9.42
C PRO A 154 -16.62 3.30 10.64
N ILE A 155 -17.27 4.08 11.50
CA ILE A 155 -16.68 4.62 12.73
C ILE A 155 -16.17 3.52 13.69
N LEU A 156 -16.78 2.33 13.66
CA LEU A 156 -16.41 1.21 14.52
C LEU A 156 -15.28 0.34 13.93
N THR A 157 -14.91 0.54 12.67
CA THR A 157 -13.82 -0.22 12.03
C THR A 157 -12.44 0.37 12.31
N GLY A 158 -12.40 1.52 13.00
CA GLY A 158 -11.19 2.27 13.26
C GLY A 158 -10.72 2.24 14.71
N VAL A 159 -9.53 2.77 14.88
CA VAL A 159 -8.96 3.15 16.17
C VAL A 159 -9.06 4.65 16.31
N PHE A 160 -9.67 5.12 17.36
CA PHE A 160 -9.72 6.53 17.74
C PHE A 160 -8.42 6.91 18.46
N PHE A 161 -7.80 7.95 17.98
CA PHE A 161 -6.63 8.57 18.57
C PHE A 161 -7.07 9.87 19.24
N ASP A 162 -6.86 9.96 20.52
CA ASP A 162 -7.14 11.15 21.31
C ASP A 162 -5.89 11.58 22.05
N ASN A 163 -5.52 12.86 21.94
CA ASN A 163 -4.32 13.37 22.55
C ASN A 163 -4.69 14.29 23.72
N GLU A 164 -4.42 13.84 24.91
CA GLU A 164 -4.68 14.58 26.14
C GLU A 164 -3.42 14.56 27.02
N ASN A 165 -2.96 15.75 27.48
CA ASN A 165 -1.84 15.88 28.42
C ASN A 165 -0.53 15.15 28.00
N ASN A 166 -0.12 15.29 26.73
CA ASN A 166 1.05 14.57 26.17
C ASN A 166 0.93 13.03 26.14
N GLN A 167 -0.27 12.52 26.30
CA GLN A 167 -0.58 11.10 26.18
C GLN A 167 -1.53 10.92 25.01
N THR A 168 -1.30 9.87 24.23
CA THR A 168 -2.24 9.47 23.17
C THR A 168 -3.04 8.28 23.66
N ASN A 169 -4.32 8.48 23.86
CA ASN A 169 -5.28 7.43 24.13
C ASN A 169 -5.69 6.78 22.81
N LEU A 170 -5.52 5.47 22.70
CA LEU A 170 -6.00 4.67 21.60
C LEU A 170 -7.25 3.92 22.05
N VAL A 171 -8.34 4.07 21.32
CA VAL A 171 -9.64 3.46 21.67
C VAL A 171 -10.24 2.79 20.45
N SER A 172 -10.76 1.59 20.61
CA SER A 172 -11.59 0.93 19.61
C SER A 172 -12.75 0.19 20.24
N THR A 173 -13.83 0.03 19.50
CA THR A 173 -15.04 -0.67 19.93
C THR A 173 -15.82 -1.21 18.74
N ASP A 174 -16.52 -2.34 18.95
CA ASP A 174 -17.50 -2.89 18.01
C ASP A 174 -18.95 -2.82 18.56
N SER A 175 -19.17 -2.01 19.60
CA SER A 175 -20.42 -1.89 20.38
C SER A 175 -20.66 -2.98 21.42
N TYR A 176 -19.95 -4.10 21.39
CA TYR A 176 -20.05 -5.19 22.36
C TYR A 176 -18.87 -5.22 23.31
N ARG A 177 -17.72 -4.76 22.86
CA ARG A 177 -16.47 -4.67 23.62
C ARG A 177 -15.76 -3.37 23.31
N LEU A 178 -14.94 -2.94 24.23
CA LEU A 178 -14.12 -1.73 24.11
C LEU A 178 -12.71 -2.07 24.59
N ALA A 179 -11.72 -1.63 23.85
CA ALA A 179 -10.32 -1.72 24.21
C ALA A 179 -9.67 -0.34 24.21
N THR A 180 -8.87 -0.08 25.23
CA THR A 180 -8.12 1.17 25.37
C THR A 180 -6.65 0.88 25.66
N ASN A 181 -5.78 1.73 25.16
CA ASN A 181 -4.36 1.73 25.51
C ASN A 181 -3.81 3.16 25.47
N VAL A 182 -2.83 3.44 26.30
CA VAL A 182 -2.17 4.74 26.34
C VAL A 182 -0.75 4.61 25.80
N VAL A 183 -0.38 5.52 24.91
CA VAL A 183 0.97 5.60 24.35
C VAL A 183 1.52 7.00 24.61
N PHE A 184 2.77 7.07 25.06
CA PHE A 184 3.47 8.31 25.34
C PHE A 184 4.33 8.73 24.14
N ASP A 185 4.61 10.02 24.04
CA ASP A 185 5.53 10.61 23.06
C ASP A 185 5.08 10.47 21.58
N ILE A 186 3.79 10.31 21.33
CA ILE A 186 3.23 10.40 19.97
C ILE A 186 2.68 11.81 19.78
N PRO A 187 3.29 12.62 18.93
CA PRO A 187 2.85 14.00 18.69
C PRO A 187 1.68 14.02 17.70
N ILE A 188 0.50 13.64 18.13
CA ILE A 188 -0.74 13.83 17.37
C ILE A 188 -1.30 15.19 17.74
N SER A 189 -1.55 16.05 16.75
CA SER A 189 -2.09 17.40 16.98
C SER A 189 -3.59 17.40 17.16
N ASP A 190 -4.28 16.50 16.48
CA ASP A 190 -5.75 16.48 16.41
C ASP A 190 -6.28 15.08 16.68
N ALA A 191 -7.41 15.00 17.39
CA ALA A 191 -8.12 13.75 17.59
C ALA A 191 -8.70 13.25 16.27
N GLY A 192 -8.66 11.94 16.06
CA GLY A 192 -9.16 11.36 14.81
C GLY A 192 -9.32 9.85 14.85
N ILE A 193 -10.10 9.31 13.91
CA ILE A 193 -10.29 7.88 13.74
C ILE A 193 -9.55 7.43 12.48
N VAL A 194 -8.73 6.41 12.62
CA VAL A 194 -8.00 5.79 11.51
C VAL A 194 -8.45 4.34 11.40
N SER A 195 -8.79 3.90 10.19
CA SER A 195 -9.18 2.50 9.94
C SER A 195 -8.12 1.54 10.47
N TYR A 196 -8.53 0.55 11.25
CA TYR A 196 -7.59 -0.45 11.78
C TYR A 196 -6.90 -1.26 10.67
N ARG A 197 -7.59 -1.49 9.56
CA ARG A 197 -7.00 -2.11 8.36
C ARG A 197 -5.81 -1.32 7.81
N SER A 198 -5.85 0.02 7.89
CA SER A 198 -4.76 0.87 7.44
C SER A 198 -3.57 0.91 8.41
N LEU A 199 -3.79 0.49 9.66
CA LEU A 199 -2.79 0.50 10.73
C LEU A 199 -2.12 -0.87 10.97
N SER A 200 -2.64 -1.95 10.38
CA SER A 200 -2.25 -3.35 10.64
C SER A 200 -1.25 -3.97 9.63
#